data_9fb11f9789dba59a0d0f7917d9221cd3
#
_entry.id   9fb11f9789dba59a0d0f7917d9221cd3
#
_cell.length_a   1.000
_cell.length_b   1.000
_cell.length_c   1.000
_cell.angle_alpha   90.00
_cell.angle_beta   90.00
_cell.angle_gamma   90.00
#
_symmetry.space_group_name_H-M   'P 1'
#
loop_
_entity.id
_entity.type
_entity.pdbx_description
1 polymer ?
#
loop_
_entity_poly.entity_id
_entity_poly.type
_entity_poly.pdbx_seq_one_letter_code
_entity_poly.pdbx_strand_id
1 'polypeptide(L)'
;MVELERIDHVFLTHSHLDHISGLPLMVDSIGARRSSPIQVHALPETIEALRAHVFNWVIWPDFTQIPHHDRPWMQFVPMRLGESRLLGERRIESIPANHTVPAVGYAVHGPSGALAFSGDNWPTEAFWRVVNGIDGLRHLIIETAFPNRERDLAITAKHLHPIELAEQLRYLSVDPEIWVSHVKPSDAALISREVLAWAGRFHPRMLSRGQVLEF
;
A
#
# COMPACT_ATOMS: atom_id res chain seq x y z
N MET A 1 -5.46 -11.23 18.14
CA MET A 1 -5.12 -12.50 17.44
C MET A 1 -6.28 -13.05 16.61
N VAL A 2 -7.51 -13.09 17.15
CA VAL A 2 -8.70 -13.58 16.41
C VAL A 2 -8.94 -12.84 15.08
N GLU A 3 -8.66 -11.56 15.01
CA GLU A 3 -8.82 -10.76 13.77
C GLU A 3 -7.79 -11.14 12.70
N LEU A 4 -6.53 -11.41 13.07
CA LEU A 4 -5.49 -11.82 12.12
C LEU A 4 -5.81 -13.19 11.49
N GLU A 5 -6.40 -14.11 12.25
CA GLU A 5 -6.79 -15.44 11.76
C GLU A 5 -7.84 -15.39 10.63
N ARG A 6 -8.54 -14.26 10.48
CA ARG A 6 -9.56 -14.03 9.45
C ARG A 6 -9.00 -13.41 8.17
N ILE A 7 -7.71 -13.10 8.12
CA ILE A 7 -7.07 -12.53 6.93
C ILE A 7 -6.77 -13.64 5.93
N ASP A 8 -7.50 -13.68 4.84
CA ASP A 8 -7.29 -14.64 3.75
C ASP A 8 -6.38 -14.10 2.64
N HIS A 9 -6.33 -12.77 2.48
CA HIS A 9 -5.61 -12.11 1.39
C HIS A 9 -4.75 -10.96 1.91
N VAL A 10 -3.52 -10.88 1.42
CA VAL A 10 -2.59 -9.76 1.64
C VAL A 10 -2.18 -9.21 0.29
N PHE A 11 -2.23 -7.89 0.12
CA PHE A 11 -1.81 -7.20 -1.09
C PHE A 11 -0.59 -6.35 -0.76
N LEU A 12 0.55 -6.65 -1.39
CA LEU A 12 1.80 -5.93 -1.18
C LEU A 12 2.02 -4.92 -2.29
N THR A 13 2.39 -3.71 -1.92
CA THR A 13 2.69 -2.64 -2.88
C THR A 13 4.05 -2.84 -3.54
N HIS A 14 5.07 -3.18 -2.76
CA HIS A 14 6.45 -3.37 -3.20
C HIS A 14 7.30 -4.10 -2.14
N SER A 15 8.59 -4.31 -2.41
CA SER A 15 9.47 -5.18 -1.63
C SER A 15 10.27 -4.50 -0.51
N HIS A 16 10.10 -3.19 -0.24
CA HIS A 16 10.81 -2.55 0.86
C HIS A 16 10.39 -3.12 2.22
N LEU A 17 11.34 -3.17 3.14
CA LEU A 17 11.21 -3.90 4.40
C LEU A 17 10.02 -3.42 5.26
N ASP A 18 9.78 -2.12 5.33
CA ASP A 18 8.68 -1.52 6.08
C ASP A 18 7.28 -1.85 5.52
N HIS A 19 7.21 -2.33 4.27
CA HIS A 19 5.98 -2.79 3.63
C HIS A 19 5.79 -4.32 3.68
N ILE A 20 6.84 -5.07 3.99
CA ILE A 20 6.80 -6.55 4.00
C ILE A 20 7.10 -7.18 5.35
N SER A 21 7.71 -6.45 6.30
CA SER A 21 8.19 -7.03 7.58
C SER A 21 7.10 -7.64 8.44
N GLY A 22 5.87 -7.17 8.33
CA GLY A 22 4.73 -7.73 9.05
C GLY A 22 4.28 -9.10 8.54
N LEU A 23 4.53 -9.43 7.27
CA LEU A 23 4.04 -10.66 6.65
C LEU A 23 4.65 -11.93 7.26
N PRO A 24 5.98 -12.09 7.41
CA PRO A 24 6.56 -13.28 8.02
C PRO A 24 6.04 -13.52 9.45
N LEU A 25 6.00 -12.47 10.26
CA LEU A 25 5.53 -12.54 11.66
C LEU A 25 4.05 -12.88 11.76
N MET A 26 3.23 -12.35 10.86
CA MET A 26 1.81 -12.66 10.81
C MET A 26 1.58 -14.13 10.45
N VAL A 27 2.20 -14.60 9.35
CA VAL A 27 2.03 -16.00 8.89
C VAL A 27 2.52 -16.98 9.96
N ASP A 28 3.66 -16.73 10.60
CA ASP A 28 4.18 -17.54 11.70
C ASP A 28 3.19 -17.63 12.86
N SER A 29 2.58 -16.51 13.21
CA SER A 29 1.67 -16.44 14.36
C SER A 29 0.36 -17.18 14.17
N ILE A 30 -0.16 -17.26 12.93
CA ILE A 30 -1.51 -17.76 12.66
C ILE A 30 -1.57 -18.96 11.71
N GLY A 31 -0.52 -19.24 10.95
CA GLY A 31 -0.51 -20.24 9.88
C GLY A 31 -0.97 -21.62 10.33
N ALA A 32 -0.47 -22.09 11.49
CA ALA A 32 -0.82 -23.40 12.05
C ALA A 32 -2.30 -23.55 12.48
N ARG A 33 -3.03 -22.42 12.63
CA ARG A 33 -4.45 -22.43 13.05
C ARG A 33 -5.41 -22.29 11.89
N ARG A 34 -4.89 -22.13 10.67
CA ARG A 34 -5.70 -21.92 9.49
C ARG A 34 -5.95 -23.21 8.73
N SER A 35 -7.12 -23.31 8.14
CA SER A 35 -7.49 -24.43 7.25
C SER A 35 -7.11 -24.20 5.78
N SER A 36 -6.79 -22.95 5.42
CA SER A 36 -6.41 -22.53 4.05
C SER A 36 -5.21 -21.60 4.10
N PRO A 37 -4.35 -21.59 3.06
CA PRO A 37 -3.20 -20.71 2.99
C PRO A 37 -3.62 -19.25 2.88
N ILE A 38 -2.80 -18.35 3.45
CA ILE A 38 -2.89 -16.92 3.19
C ILE A 38 -2.43 -16.66 1.76
N GLN A 39 -3.25 -15.98 0.96
CA GLN A 39 -2.90 -15.60 -0.40
C GLN A 39 -2.22 -14.24 -0.42
N VAL A 40 -0.95 -14.20 -0.82
CA VAL A 40 -0.14 -12.97 -0.90
C VAL A 40 -0.05 -12.52 -2.34
N HIS A 41 -0.77 -11.45 -2.64
CA HIS A 41 -0.84 -10.83 -3.96
C HIS A 41 0.24 -9.76 -4.08
N ALA A 42 1.06 -9.84 -5.12
CA ALA A 42 2.11 -8.86 -5.38
C ALA A 42 2.58 -8.92 -6.85
N LEU A 43 3.35 -7.91 -7.26
CA LEU A 43 4.08 -7.98 -8.53
C LEU A 43 5.05 -9.18 -8.52
N PRO A 44 5.31 -9.81 -9.69
CA PRO A 44 6.29 -10.88 -9.80
C PRO A 44 7.66 -10.54 -9.20
N GLU A 45 8.14 -9.33 -9.42
CA GLU A 45 9.42 -8.82 -8.91
C GLU A 45 9.43 -8.73 -7.36
N THR A 46 8.31 -8.34 -6.77
CA THR A 46 8.15 -8.33 -5.29
C THR A 46 8.16 -9.75 -4.74
N ILE A 47 7.49 -10.69 -5.42
CA ILE A 47 7.48 -12.11 -5.02
C ILE A 47 8.88 -12.70 -5.14
N GLU A 48 9.63 -12.38 -6.19
CA GLU A 48 11.00 -12.82 -6.38
C GLU A 48 11.91 -12.31 -5.24
N ALA A 49 11.80 -11.02 -4.89
CA ALA A 49 12.53 -10.44 -3.79
C ALA A 49 12.21 -11.13 -2.45
N LEU A 50 10.93 -11.43 -2.17
CA LEU A 50 10.50 -12.14 -0.97
C LEU A 50 11.09 -13.55 -0.90
N ARG A 51 11.08 -14.29 -2.00
CA ARG A 51 11.66 -15.64 -2.07
C ARG A 51 13.17 -15.64 -1.91
N ALA A 52 13.85 -14.69 -2.58
CA ALA A 52 15.31 -14.63 -2.56
C ALA A 52 15.86 -14.16 -1.21
N HIS A 53 15.19 -13.22 -0.54
CA HIS A 53 15.76 -12.48 0.58
C HIS A 53 15.01 -12.62 1.90
N VAL A 54 13.79 -13.14 1.92
CA VAL A 54 13.01 -13.30 3.15
C VAL A 54 12.69 -14.76 3.41
N PHE A 55 11.87 -15.38 2.58
CA PHE A 55 11.42 -16.77 2.75
C PHE A 55 12.40 -17.76 2.10
N ASN A 56 13.64 -17.77 2.57
CA ASN A 56 14.78 -18.45 1.94
C ASN A 56 15.50 -19.45 2.88
N TRP A 57 14.86 -19.83 4.00
CA TRP A 57 15.41 -20.71 5.04
C TRP A 57 16.63 -20.15 5.80
N VAL A 58 17.09 -18.93 5.44
CA VAL A 58 18.20 -18.24 6.10
C VAL A 58 17.65 -17.09 6.97
N ILE A 59 16.86 -16.19 6.39
CA ILE A 59 16.22 -15.10 7.13
C ILE A 59 14.93 -15.58 7.76
N TRP A 60 14.07 -16.28 7.00
CA TRP A 60 12.82 -16.85 7.49
C TRP A 60 12.49 -18.16 6.80
N PRO A 61 11.78 -19.11 7.48
CA PRO A 61 11.30 -20.33 6.84
C PRO A 61 10.41 -20.05 5.63
N ASP A 62 10.49 -20.91 4.63
CA ASP A 62 9.61 -20.78 3.46
C ASP A 62 8.22 -21.35 3.76
N PHE A 63 7.29 -20.48 4.11
CA PHE A 63 5.91 -20.84 4.41
C PHE A 63 5.08 -21.31 3.22
N THR A 64 5.63 -21.24 2.01
CA THR A 64 5.03 -21.90 0.83
C THR A 64 5.31 -23.41 0.82
N GLN A 65 6.16 -23.90 1.77
CA GLN A 65 6.53 -25.29 1.92
C GLN A 65 6.07 -25.88 3.29
N ILE A 66 5.66 -25.05 4.23
CA ILE A 66 5.29 -25.42 5.60
C ILE A 66 3.78 -25.39 5.79
N PRO A 67 3.17 -26.38 6.49
CA PRO A 67 3.78 -27.59 7.05
C PRO A 67 4.08 -28.63 5.96
N HIS A 68 3.44 -28.51 4.81
CA HIS A 68 3.57 -29.38 3.65
C HIS A 68 3.33 -28.56 2.37
N HIS A 69 4.05 -28.85 1.30
CA HIS A 69 3.89 -28.14 0.02
C HIS A 69 2.45 -28.24 -0.56
N ASP A 70 1.71 -29.32 -0.25
CA ASP A 70 0.31 -29.51 -0.68
C ASP A 70 -0.69 -28.70 0.15
N ARG A 71 -0.32 -28.30 1.36
CA ARG A 71 -1.13 -27.47 2.28
C ARG A 71 -0.26 -26.46 3.00
N PRO A 72 0.32 -25.51 2.28
CA PRO A 72 1.20 -24.51 2.86
C PRO A 72 0.40 -23.50 3.70
N TRP A 73 1.10 -22.76 4.57
CA TRP A 73 0.49 -21.66 5.31
C TRP A 73 0.28 -20.42 4.47
N MET A 74 1.07 -20.28 3.40
CA MET A 74 1.04 -19.11 2.52
C MET A 74 1.22 -19.54 1.05
N GLN A 75 0.58 -18.79 0.15
CA GLN A 75 0.80 -18.93 -1.30
C GLN A 75 1.00 -17.56 -1.93
N PHE A 76 1.97 -17.43 -2.82
CA PHE A 76 2.11 -16.24 -3.65
C PHE A 76 1.17 -16.29 -4.84
N VAL A 77 0.47 -15.18 -5.06
CA VAL A 77 -0.45 -14.97 -6.19
C VAL A 77 0.06 -13.77 -7.00
N PRO A 78 0.75 -14.00 -8.11
CA PRO A 78 1.24 -12.89 -8.94
C PRO A 78 0.10 -12.00 -9.43
N MET A 79 0.31 -10.69 -9.38
CA MET A 79 -0.56 -9.67 -10.00
C MET A 79 0.27 -8.79 -10.94
N ARG A 80 -0.32 -8.41 -12.06
CA ARG A 80 0.25 -7.43 -12.98
C ARG A 80 -0.41 -6.08 -12.78
N LEU A 81 0.28 -5.02 -13.16
CA LEU A 81 -0.30 -3.69 -13.16
C LEU A 81 -1.60 -3.65 -13.97
N GLY A 82 -2.65 -3.05 -13.43
CA GLY A 82 -4.00 -3.00 -13.98
C GLY A 82 -4.82 -4.28 -13.79
N GLU A 83 -4.24 -5.32 -13.19
CA GLU A 83 -4.97 -6.55 -12.88
C GLU A 83 -5.82 -6.38 -11.63
N SER A 84 -6.99 -7.01 -11.61
CA SER A 84 -7.90 -6.96 -10.47
C SER A 84 -8.23 -8.35 -9.91
N ARG A 85 -8.61 -8.38 -8.63
CA ARG A 85 -9.12 -9.57 -7.93
C ARG A 85 -10.47 -9.25 -7.32
N LEU A 86 -11.42 -10.17 -7.52
CA LEU A 86 -12.74 -10.10 -6.90
C LEU A 86 -12.71 -10.91 -5.60
N LEU A 87 -13.01 -10.26 -4.48
CA LEU A 87 -13.06 -10.84 -3.13
C LEU A 87 -14.45 -10.56 -2.53
N GLY A 88 -15.37 -11.51 -2.68
CA GLY A 88 -16.77 -11.28 -2.37
C GLY A 88 -17.35 -10.15 -3.24
N GLU A 89 -17.88 -9.12 -2.60
CA GLU A 89 -18.42 -7.94 -3.28
C GLU A 89 -17.38 -6.84 -3.55
N ARG A 90 -16.13 -7.06 -3.17
CA ARG A 90 -15.04 -6.08 -3.35
C ARG A 90 -14.15 -6.48 -4.51
N ARG A 91 -13.78 -5.50 -5.33
CA ARG A 91 -12.77 -5.64 -6.40
C ARG A 91 -11.52 -4.83 -6.01
N ILE A 92 -10.38 -5.50 -5.98
CA ILE A 92 -9.08 -4.87 -5.69
C ILE A 92 -8.27 -4.87 -6.98
N GLU A 93 -7.85 -3.69 -7.42
CA GLU A 93 -7.09 -3.47 -8.65
C GLU A 93 -5.74 -2.84 -8.32
N SER A 94 -4.66 -3.34 -8.94
CA SER A 94 -3.35 -2.71 -8.85
C SER A 94 -3.28 -1.50 -9.77
N ILE A 95 -2.87 -0.36 -9.23
CA ILE A 95 -2.75 0.91 -9.95
C ILE A 95 -1.29 1.37 -10.02
N PRO A 96 -0.92 2.24 -10.99
CA PRO A 96 0.47 2.68 -11.15
C PRO A 96 1.03 3.34 -9.89
N ALA A 97 2.28 3.03 -9.57
CA ALA A 97 3.12 3.77 -8.63
C ALA A 97 4.52 3.94 -9.21
N ASN A 98 5.19 5.04 -8.89
CA ASN A 98 6.55 5.32 -9.32
C ASN A 98 7.48 5.36 -8.12
N HIS A 99 8.27 4.31 -7.94
CA HIS A 99 9.15 4.19 -6.78
C HIS A 99 10.55 3.71 -7.19
N THR A 100 11.45 3.54 -6.23
CA THR A 100 12.83 3.10 -6.47
C THR A 100 12.94 1.63 -6.84
N VAL A 101 11.92 0.83 -6.53
CA VAL A 101 11.74 -0.57 -6.95
C VAL A 101 10.40 -0.72 -7.66
N PRO A 102 10.16 -1.82 -8.40
CA PRO A 102 8.84 -2.11 -8.96
C PRO A 102 7.76 -2.05 -7.88
N ALA A 103 6.78 -1.15 -8.06
CA ALA A 103 5.76 -0.84 -7.07
C ALA A 103 4.39 -0.63 -7.72
N VAL A 104 3.34 -0.83 -6.92
CA VAL A 104 1.95 -0.52 -7.25
C VAL A 104 1.25 0.12 -6.06
N GLY A 105 0.26 0.95 -6.35
CA GLY A 105 -0.82 1.26 -5.42
C GLY A 105 -1.99 0.30 -5.63
N TYR A 106 -3.08 0.53 -4.92
CA TYR A 106 -4.31 -0.27 -5.06
C TYR A 106 -5.55 0.61 -5.08
N ALA A 107 -6.48 0.28 -5.99
CA ALA A 107 -7.85 0.76 -5.93
C ALA A 107 -8.74 -0.37 -5.37
N VAL A 108 -9.52 -0.06 -4.35
CA VAL A 108 -10.47 -0.99 -3.72
C VAL A 108 -11.87 -0.48 -3.97
N HIS A 109 -12.65 -1.24 -4.74
CA HIS A 109 -14.03 -0.92 -5.03
C HIS A 109 -14.94 -1.72 -4.09
N GLY A 110 -15.80 -1.03 -3.38
CA GLY A 110 -16.80 -1.58 -2.48
C GLY A 110 -18.22 -1.27 -2.93
N PRO A 111 -19.24 -1.71 -2.17
CA PRO A 111 -20.65 -1.52 -2.52
C PRO A 111 -21.08 -0.05 -2.56
N SER A 112 -20.44 0.82 -1.79
CA SER A 112 -20.85 2.22 -1.62
C SER A 112 -19.88 3.22 -2.27
N GLY A 113 -18.80 2.76 -2.89
CA GLY A 113 -17.79 3.61 -3.51
C GLY A 113 -16.44 2.94 -3.63
N ALA A 114 -15.39 3.73 -3.77
CA ALA A 114 -14.04 3.23 -3.92
C ALA A 114 -13.03 3.98 -3.05
N LEU A 115 -11.91 3.33 -2.76
CA LEU A 115 -10.73 3.86 -2.10
C LEU A 115 -9.54 3.67 -3.01
N ALA A 116 -8.68 4.70 -3.17
CA ALA A 116 -7.37 4.59 -3.79
C ALA A 116 -6.27 4.72 -2.72
N PHE A 117 -5.29 3.82 -2.77
CA PHE A 117 -4.10 3.82 -1.93
C PHE A 117 -2.86 3.92 -2.82
N SER A 118 -2.07 4.98 -2.65
CA SER A 118 -0.93 5.24 -3.53
C SER A 118 0.21 4.22 -3.38
N GLY A 119 0.35 3.59 -2.22
CA GLY A 119 1.64 3.01 -1.83
C GLY A 119 2.68 4.13 -1.79
N ASP A 120 3.95 3.78 -1.89
CA ASP A 120 5.05 4.75 -2.03
C ASP A 120 5.13 5.21 -3.49
N ASN A 121 5.04 6.50 -3.70
CA ASN A 121 4.79 7.02 -5.04
C ASN A 121 5.37 8.43 -5.25
N TRP A 122 6.39 8.52 -6.10
CA TRP A 122 6.83 9.77 -6.69
C TRP A 122 5.90 10.18 -7.84
N PRO A 123 5.78 11.48 -8.18
CA PRO A 123 4.89 11.96 -9.23
C PRO A 123 4.89 11.13 -10.52
N THR A 124 3.70 10.74 -10.96
CA THR A 124 3.49 10.09 -12.26
C THR A 124 2.10 10.39 -12.80
N GLU A 125 2.05 10.79 -14.07
CA GLU A 125 0.79 11.04 -14.79
C GLU A 125 -0.10 9.79 -14.83
N ALA A 126 0.52 8.61 -14.93
CA ALA A 126 -0.21 7.35 -15.00
C ALA A 126 -1.05 7.08 -13.74
N PHE A 127 -0.54 7.43 -12.55
CA PHE A 127 -1.29 7.35 -11.30
C PHE A 127 -2.55 8.22 -11.33
N TRP A 128 -2.39 9.51 -11.67
CA TRP A 128 -3.51 10.46 -11.70
C TRP A 128 -4.55 10.14 -12.77
N ARG A 129 -4.11 9.62 -13.92
CA ARG A 129 -5.03 9.17 -14.97
C ARG A 129 -5.95 8.06 -14.47
N VAL A 130 -5.40 7.10 -13.73
CA VAL A 130 -6.18 5.99 -13.16
C VAL A 130 -7.06 6.49 -12.02
N VAL A 131 -6.51 7.24 -11.05
CA VAL A 131 -7.26 7.75 -9.88
C VAL A 131 -8.45 8.59 -10.31
N ASN A 132 -8.28 9.47 -11.29
CA ASN A 132 -9.36 10.32 -11.83
C ASN A 132 -10.44 9.53 -12.61
N GLY A 133 -10.12 8.32 -13.04
CA GLY A 133 -11.06 7.41 -13.72
C GLY A 133 -11.78 6.44 -12.79
N ILE A 134 -11.54 6.49 -11.48
CA ILE A 134 -12.22 5.59 -10.52
C ILE A 134 -13.62 6.12 -10.23
N ASP A 135 -14.62 5.39 -10.69
CA ASP A 135 -16.02 5.71 -10.41
C ASP A 135 -16.31 5.61 -8.91
N GLY A 136 -16.96 6.65 -8.37
CA GLY A 136 -17.36 6.69 -6.97
C GLY A 136 -16.18 6.71 -5.99
N LEU A 137 -15.03 7.27 -6.38
CA LEU A 137 -13.87 7.43 -5.48
C LEU A 137 -14.26 8.29 -4.27
N ARG A 138 -14.27 7.70 -3.07
CA ARG A 138 -14.60 8.37 -1.80
C ARG A 138 -13.37 8.75 -1.00
N HIS A 139 -12.32 7.94 -1.07
CA HIS A 139 -11.12 8.13 -0.27
C HIS A 139 -9.87 7.97 -1.14
N LEU A 140 -8.95 8.92 -1.01
CA LEU A 140 -7.59 8.83 -1.53
C LEU A 140 -6.62 8.80 -0.35
N ILE A 141 -5.93 7.69 -0.14
CA ILE A 141 -4.80 7.60 0.80
C ILE A 141 -3.53 7.82 -0.03
N ILE A 142 -2.81 8.90 0.27
CA ILE A 142 -1.59 9.27 -0.44
C ILE A 142 -0.42 9.46 0.53
N GLU A 143 0.76 8.99 0.14
CA GLU A 143 1.96 9.08 0.97
C GLU A 143 2.50 10.52 1.05
N THR A 144 3.20 10.85 2.14
CA THR A 144 4.04 12.04 2.26
C THR A 144 5.10 11.77 3.33
N ALA A 145 6.24 11.23 2.92
CA ALA A 145 7.18 10.63 3.87
C ALA A 145 8.11 11.65 4.55
N PHE A 146 8.55 12.69 3.83
CA PHE A 146 9.60 13.59 4.29
C PHE A 146 9.11 15.02 4.49
N PRO A 147 9.69 15.79 5.45
CA PRO A 147 9.44 17.23 5.53
C PRO A 147 10.10 17.99 4.37
N ASN A 148 9.64 19.19 4.07
CA ASN A 148 10.17 20.00 2.96
C ASN A 148 11.68 20.30 3.07
N ARG A 149 12.24 20.35 4.29
CA ARG A 149 13.69 20.53 4.50
C ARG A 149 14.53 19.37 3.95
N GLU A 150 13.92 18.18 3.78
CA GLU A 150 14.54 16.96 3.26
C GLU A 150 14.12 16.66 1.81
N ARG A 151 13.74 17.70 1.06
CA ARG A 151 13.29 17.60 -0.33
C ARG A 151 14.21 16.78 -1.21
N ASP A 152 15.52 17.01 -1.14
CA ASP A 152 16.49 16.32 -2.01
C ASP A 152 16.54 14.81 -1.71
N LEU A 153 16.38 14.44 -0.43
CA LEU A 153 16.26 13.05 -0.01
C LEU A 153 14.94 12.45 -0.50
N ALA A 154 13.83 13.19 -0.37
CA ALA A 154 12.52 12.77 -0.88
C ALA A 154 12.57 12.46 -2.38
N ILE A 155 13.18 13.34 -3.18
CA ILE A 155 13.38 13.15 -4.63
C ILE A 155 14.20 11.87 -4.91
N THR A 156 15.33 11.71 -4.21
CA THR A 156 16.22 10.57 -4.39
C THR A 156 15.54 9.25 -4.01
N ALA A 157 14.79 9.25 -2.92
CA ALA A 157 14.05 8.09 -2.42
C ALA A 157 12.69 7.89 -3.11
N LYS A 158 12.28 8.79 -4.02
CA LYS A 158 10.99 8.78 -4.71
C LYS A 158 9.80 8.77 -3.77
N HIS A 159 9.80 9.69 -2.79
CA HIS A 159 8.69 9.97 -1.90
C HIS A 159 8.22 11.41 -2.01
N LEU A 160 6.95 11.65 -1.69
CA LEU A 160 6.43 12.99 -1.60
C LEU A 160 6.92 13.73 -0.35
N HIS A 161 7.02 15.04 -0.48
CA HIS A 161 7.09 16.01 0.60
C HIS A 161 5.94 17.02 0.46
N PRO A 162 5.57 17.79 1.49
CA PRO A 162 4.34 18.60 1.49
C PRO A 162 4.16 19.58 0.31
N ILE A 163 5.25 20.21 -0.19
CA ILE A 163 5.17 21.06 -1.38
C ILE A 163 4.83 20.23 -2.62
N GLU A 164 5.51 19.09 -2.80
CA GLU A 164 5.24 18.21 -3.94
C GLU A 164 3.83 17.62 -3.87
N LEU A 165 3.38 17.19 -2.68
CA LEU A 165 1.99 16.76 -2.48
C LEU A 165 1.00 17.83 -2.97
N ALA A 166 1.21 19.11 -2.59
CA ALA A 166 0.35 20.21 -2.99
C ALA A 166 0.31 20.42 -4.51
N GLU A 167 1.45 20.25 -5.19
CA GLU A 167 1.52 20.32 -6.65
C GLU A 167 0.83 19.12 -7.30
N GLN A 168 1.02 17.93 -6.75
CA GLN A 168 0.42 16.72 -7.28
C GLN A 168 -1.11 16.70 -7.12
N LEU A 169 -1.65 17.15 -6.00
CA LEU A 169 -3.09 17.26 -5.80
C LEU A 169 -3.81 18.19 -6.79
N ARG A 170 -3.08 19.03 -7.53
CA ARG A 170 -3.66 19.84 -8.63
C ARG A 170 -4.12 19.01 -9.82
N TYR A 171 -3.59 17.79 -9.98
CA TYR A 171 -4.00 16.86 -11.03
C TYR A 171 -5.24 16.06 -10.68
N LEU A 172 -5.67 16.11 -9.41
CA LEU A 172 -6.91 15.46 -8.97
C LEU A 172 -8.11 16.21 -9.54
N SER A 173 -8.93 15.53 -10.34
CA SER A 173 -10.13 16.10 -10.98
C SER A 173 -11.45 15.61 -10.39
N VAL A 174 -11.37 14.75 -9.38
CA VAL A 174 -12.50 14.25 -8.56
C VAL A 174 -12.33 14.77 -7.13
N ASP A 175 -13.35 14.60 -6.27
CA ASP A 175 -13.39 15.22 -4.94
C ASP A 175 -13.53 14.16 -3.83
N PRO A 176 -12.53 13.27 -3.63
CA PRO A 176 -12.51 12.33 -2.52
C PRO A 176 -12.05 13.00 -1.23
N GLU A 177 -12.33 12.38 -0.09
CA GLU A 177 -11.60 12.69 1.14
C GLU A 177 -10.14 12.25 0.99
N ILE A 178 -9.20 13.18 1.27
CA ILE A 178 -7.75 12.95 1.11
C ILE A 178 -7.14 12.63 2.48
N TRP A 179 -6.44 11.50 2.54
CA TRP A 179 -5.76 11.00 3.74
C TRP A 179 -4.26 10.88 3.48
N VAL A 180 -3.46 11.53 4.32
CA VAL A 180 -1.99 11.48 4.24
C VAL A 180 -1.48 10.36 5.12
N SER A 181 -0.64 9.49 4.53
CA SER A 181 -0.03 8.34 5.19
C SER A 181 1.49 8.32 5.00
N HIS A 182 2.16 7.27 5.48
CA HIS A 182 3.60 7.00 5.32
C HIS A 182 4.53 8.09 5.87
N VAL A 183 4.09 8.79 6.90
CA VAL A 183 4.85 9.90 7.51
C VAL A 183 5.99 9.36 8.35
N LYS A 184 7.21 9.87 8.17
CA LYS A 184 8.35 9.49 9.04
C LYS A 184 8.05 9.88 10.49
N PRO A 185 8.11 8.92 11.45
CA PRO A 185 7.66 9.16 12.83
C PRO A 185 8.37 10.32 13.53
N SER A 186 9.68 10.51 13.26
CA SER A 186 10.48 11.60 13.83
C SER A 186 9.99 12.99 13.45
N ASP A 187 9.35 13.11 12.28
CA ASP A 187 8.96 14.39 11.68
C ASP A 187 7.44 14.56 11.50
N ALA A 188 6.65 13.64 12.04
CA ALA A 188 5.20 13.59 11.84
C ALA A 188 4.50 14.93 12.14
N ALA A 189 4.85 15.59 13.26
CA ALA A 189 4.28 16.89 13.62
C ALA A 189 4.69 18.02 12.66
N LEU A 190 5.92 18.00 12.15
CA LEU A 190 6.40 18.97 11.17
C LEU A 190 5.70 18.77 9.84
N ILE A 191 5.69 17.52 9.33
CA ILE A 191 5.04 17.17 8.05
C ILE A 191 3.55 17.54 8.10
N SER A 192 2.85 17.24 9.20
CA SER A 192 1.44 17.60 9.37
C SER A 192 1.22 19.13 9.25
N ARG A 193 2.05 19.94 9.89
CA ARG A 193 1.96 21.42 9.77
C ARG A 193 2.25 21.89 8.35
N GLU A 194 3.27 21.32 7.70
CA GLU A 194 3.64 21.68 6.34
C GLU A 194 2.58 21.25 5.32
N VAL A 195 1.96 20.07 5.50
CA VAL A 195 0.82 19.62 4.68
C VAL A 195 -0.34 20.61 4.78
N LEU A 196 -0.69 21.05 6.00
CA LEU A 196 -1.74 22.06 6.19
C LEU A 196 -1.37 23.41 5.55
N ALA A 197 -0.11 23.82 5.64
CA ALA A 197 0.35 25.08 5.09
C ALA A 197 0.36 25.10 3.54
N TRP A 198 0.76 23.99 2.90
CA TRP A 198 0.96 23.94 1.44
C TRP A 198 -0.22 23.33 0.69
N ALA A 199 -0.79 22.25 1.22
CA ALA A 199 -1.89 21.50 0.60
C ALA A 199 -3.26 21.78 1.26
N GLY A 200 -3.36 22.69 2.24
CA GLY A 200 -4.58 22.94 3.03
C GLY A 200 -5.83 23.24 2.22
N ARG A 201 -5.70 23.84 1.03
CA ARG A 201 -6.82 24.12 0.11
C ARG A 201 -7.53 22.85 -0.39
N PHE A 202 -6.87 21.68 -0.33
CA PHE A 202 -7.44 20.40 -0.71
C PHE A 202 -8.00 19.62 0.50
N HIS A 203 -7.96 20.22 1.70
CA HIS A 203 -8.45 19.66 2.95
C HIS A 203 -7.90 18.26 3.32
N PRO A 204 -6.59 17.98 3.12
CA PRO A 204 -6.03 16.68 3.47
C PRO A 204 -6.05 16.49 4.99
N ARG A 205 -6.30 15.26 5.41
CA ARG A 205 -6.28 14.84 6.81
C ARG A 205 -5.15 13.82 7.03
N MET A 206 -4.51 13.85 8.19
CA MET A 206 -3.53 12.82 8.54
C MET A 206 -4.27 11.53 8.90
N LEU A 207 -3.89 10.43 8.25
CA LEU A 207 -4.42 9.11 8.58
C LEU A 207 -3.93 8.69 9.97
N SER A 208 -4.83 8.26 10.83
CA SER A 208 -4.51 7.83 12.19
C SER A 208 -4.75 6.33 12.39
N ARG A 209 -4.02 5.74 13.35
CA ARG A 209 -4.22 4.34 13.70
C ARG A 209 -5.67 4.10 14.18
N GLY A 210 -6.30 3.09 13.61
CA GLY A 210 -7.69 2.73 13.93
C GLY A 210 -8.74 3.57 13.19
N GLN A 211 -8.33 4.44 12.26
CA GLN A 211 -9.25 5.16 11.40
C GLN A 211 -10.10 4.17 10.59
N VAL A 212 -11.42 4.36 10.58
CA VAL A 212 -12.37 3.60 9.76
C VAL A 212 -12.77 4.47 8.57
N LEU A 213 -12.66 3.93 7.36
CA LEU A 213 -13.10 4.55 6.12
C LEU A 213 -14.19 3.67 5.50
N GLU A 214 -15.36 4.26 5.24
CA GLU A 214 -16.51 3.54 4.71
C GLU A 214 -16.71 3.87 3.21
N PHE A 215 -16.76 2.81 2.37
CA PHE A 215 -16.94 2.94 0.92
C PHE A 215 -17.48 1.67 0.28
#